data_9831da40a13e7778f4f93f1d36a93789
#
_entry.id   9831da40a13e7778f4f93f1d36a93789
#
_cell.length_a   1.000
_cell.length_b   1.000
_cell.length_c   1.000
_cell.angle_alpha   90.00
_cell.angle_beta   90.00
_cell.angle_gamma   90.00
#
_symmetry.space_group_name_H-M   'P 1'
#
loop_
_entity.id
_entity.type
_entity.pdbx_description
1 polymer ?
#
loop_
_entity_poly.entity_id
_entity_poly.type
_entity_poly.pdbx_seq_one_letter_code
_entity_poly.pdbx_strand_id
1 'polypeptide(L)'
;VGFDNYLGGRLAAQYLLEGGHKRIGIVTGDVAESSAADRRRGFVDAIEQAEERFDSALCVSGNYRFDGGYHAADQIIDGGATAVFCCNDVMALGFRQRMAERGLHVTEDMQVIGYDNILRRFGLGLRMTTVEQSVVDLAAAGWGMLGSRIDAVVRGDGDSGAGRPWLASPQVKVLTPKLVQAACA
;
A
#
# COMPACT_ATOMS: atom_id res chain seq x y z
N VAL A 1 -13.20 7.33 -7.26
CA VAL A 1 -11.82 7.80 -7.03
C VAL A 1 -11.06 6.73 -6.27
N GLY A 2 -9.82 6.45 -6.62
CA GLY A 2 -8.96 5.51 -5.93
C GLY A 2 -7.49 5.83 -6.17
N PHE A 3 -6.59 5.03 -5.60
CA PHE A 3 -5.16 5.11 -5.85
C PHE A 3 -4.69 4.00 -6.79
N ASP A 4 -3.59 4.24 -7.49
CA ASP A 4 -2.88 3.22 -8.26
C ASP A 4 -2.15 2.26 -7.30
N ASN A 5 -2.86 1.22 -6.88
CA ASN A 5 -2.33 0.21 -5.95
C ASN A 5 -1.21 -0.63 -6.60
N TYR A 6 -1.27 -0.84 -7.91
CA TYR A 6 -0.20 -1.53 -8.63
C TYR A 6 1.10 -0.73 -8.59
N LEU A 7 1.03 0.57 -8.92
CA LEU A 7 2.18 1.46 -8.80
C LEU A 7 2.69 1.53 -7.35
N GLY A 8 1.79 1.53 -6.36
CA GLY A 8 2.17 1.52 -4.94
C GLY A 8 3.01 0.29 -4.56
N GLY A 9 2.61 -0.89 -5.03
CA GLY A 9 3.40 -2.11 -4.85
C GLY A 9 4.76 -2.05 -5.54
N ARG A 10 4.82 -1.51 -6.76
CA ARG A 10 6.07 -1.30 -7.48
C ARG A 10 7.03 -0.37 -6.74
N LEU A 11 6.54 0.75 -6.22
CA LEU A 11 7.36 1.71 -5.45
C LEU A 11 7.98 1.06 -4.21
N ALA A 12 7.23 0.22 -3.49
CA ALA A 12 7.75 -0.52 -2.35
C ALA A 12 8.85 -1.50 -2.75
N ALA A 13 8.65 -2.30 -3.81
CA ALA A 13 9.66 -3.23 -4.31
C ALA A 13 10.92 -2.53 -4.79
N GLN A 14 10.79 -1.48 -5.59
CA GLN A 14 11.91 -0.69 -6.11
C GLN A 14 12.77 -0.13 -4.99
N TYR A 15 12.16 0.46 -3.97
CA TYR A 15 12.89 0.99 -2.82
C TYR A 15 13.71 -0.10 -2.10
N LEU A 16 13.15 -1.29 -1.92
CA LEU A 16 13.87 -2.40 -1.27
C LEU A 16 15.00 -2.95 -2.16
N LEU A 17 14.77 -3.06 -3.46
CA LEU A 17 15.80 -3.48 -4.43
C LEU A 17 16.96 -2.46 -4.51
N GLU A 18 16.65 -1.15 -4.52
CA GLU A 18 17.65 -0.07 -4.47
C GLU A 18 18.46 -0.12 -3.17
N GLY A 19 17.87 -0.58 -2.06
CA GLY A 19 18.54 -0.88 -0.80
C GLY A 19 19.43 -2.13 -0.84
N GLY A 20 19.51 -2.83 -1.97
CA GLY A 20 20.33 -4.04 -2.16
C GLY A 20 19.70 -5.32 -1.65
N HIS A 21 18.43 -5.28 -1.25
CA HIS A 21 17.74 -6.49 -0.79
C HIS A 21 17.34 -7.38 -1.97
N LYS A 22 17.65 -8.67 -1.89
CA LYS A 22 17.31 -9.66 -2.91
C LYS A 22 16.27 -10.67 -2.43
N ARG A 23 16.31 -11.03 -1.15
CA ARG A 23 15.35 -11.92 -0.54
C ARG A 23 14.31 -11.10 0.25
N ILE A 24 13.18 -10.82 -0.40
CA ILE A 24 12.20 -9.85 0.08
C ILE A 24 10.85 -10.55 0.29
N GLY A 25 10.26 -10.34 1.48
CA GLY A 25 8.93 -10.85 1.81
C GLY A 25 7.82 -9.82 1.56
N ILE A 26 6.58 -10.30 1.51
CA ILE A 26 5.39 -9.45 1.46
C ILE A 26 4.31 -9.98 2.42
N VAL A 27 3.72 -9.06 3.21
CA VAL A 27 2.52 -9.34 4.01
C VAL A 27 1.34 -8.66 3.32
N THR A 28 0.44 -9.47 2.75
CA THR A 28 -0.69 -8.97 1.95
C THR A 28 -1.95 -8.78 2.79
N GLY A 29 -2.90 -7.99 2.26
CA GLY A 29 -4.30 -8.11 2.64
C GLY A 29 -4.95 -9.36 2.08
N ASP A 30 -6.28 -9.43 2.13
CA ASP A 30 -7.02 -10.47 1.43
C ASP A 30 -6.88 -10.25 -0.09
N VAL A 31 -6.26 -11.20 -0.79
CA VAL A 31 -6.04 -11.12 -2.23
C VAL A 31 -7.33 -11.21 -3.07
N ALA A 32 -8.47 -11.52 -2.45
CA ALA A 32 -9.78 -11.38 -3.09
C ALA A 32 -10.17 -9.90 -3.26
N GLU A 33 -9.57 -8.99 -2.48
CA GLU A 33 -9.73 -7.55 -2.64
C GLU A 33 -8.81 -7.02 -3.74
N SER A 34 -9.36 -6.24 -4.67
CA SER A 34 -8.61 -5.70 -5.82
C SER A 34 -7.37 -4.89 -5.41
N SER A 35 -7.46 -4.11 -4.33
CA SER A 35 -6.34 -3.31 -3.82
C SER A 35 -5.18 -4.18 -3.33
N ALA A 36 -5.47 -5.28 -2.62
CA ALA A 36 -4.46 -6.23 -2.16
C ALA A 36 -3.81 -6.97 -3.33
N ALA A 37 -4.65 -7.44 -4.28
CA ALA A 37 -4.18 -8.11 -5.48
C ALA A 37 -3.27 -7.21 -6.33
N ASP A 38 -3.65 -5.94 -6.53
CA ASP A 38 -2.86 -4.98 -7.30
C ASP A 38 -1.53 -4.64 -6.62
N ARG A 39 -1.52 -4.39 -5.30
CA ARG A 39 -0.27 -4.13 -4.54
C ARG A 39 0.68 -5.32 -4.65
N ARG A 40 0.16 -6.54 -4.45
CA ARG A 40 0.96 -7.76 -4.59
C ARG A 40 1.49 -7.93 -6.01
N ARG A 41 0.65 -7.76 -7.04
CA ARG A 41 1.07 -7.88 -8.45
C ARG A 41 2.17 -6.87 -8.78
N GLY A 42 1.97 -5.59 -8.47
CA GLY A 42 2.97 -4.56 -8.72
C GLY A 42 4.30 -4.81 -8.02
N PHE A 43 4.25 -5.35 -6.79
CA PHE A 43 5.44 -5.72 -6.04
C PHE A 43 6.20 -6.88 -6.69
N VAL A 44 5.51 -7.96 -7.04
CA VAL A 44 6.13 -9.14 -7.68
C VAL A 44 6.69 -8.79 -9.05
N ASP A 45 5.90 -8.10 -9.89
CA ASP A 45 6.34 -7.69 -11.23
C ASP A 45 7.60 -6.82 -11.19
N ALA A 46 7.75 -5.95 -10.17
CA ALA A 46 8.95 -5.12 -10.03
C ALA A 46 10.19 -5.94 -9.64
N ILE A 47 10.05 -6.96 -8.80
CA ILE A 47 11.13 -7.88 -8.44
C ILE A 47 11.58 -8.69 -9.66
N GLU A 48 10.61 -9.23 -10.41
CA GLU A 48 10.91 -10.04 -11.60
C GLU A 48 11.53 -9.20 -12.74
N GLN A 49 11.10 -7.94 -12.90
CA GLN A 49 11.69 -6.99 -13.85
C GLN A 49 13.15 -6.61 -13.52
N ALA A 50 13.52 -6.70 -12.25
CA ALA A 50 14.91 -6.52 -11.80
C ALA A 50 15.77 -7.79 -11.94
N GLU A 51 15.27 -8.81 -12.65
CA GLU A 51 15.92 -10.12 -12.83
C GLU A 51 16.16 -10.88 -11.51
N GLU A 52 15.46 -10.48 -10.43
CA GLU A 52 15.48 -11.19 -9.16
C GLU A 52 14.29 -12.15 -9.07
N ARG A 53 14.43 -13.22 -8.30
CA ARG A 53 13.38 -14.23 -8.16
C ARG A 53 12.56 -13.99 -6.91
N PHE A 54 11.26 -13.77 -7.08
CA PHE A 54 10.33 -13.73 -5.95
C PHE A 54 10.06 -15.15 -5.40
N ASP A 55 10.26 -15.33 -4.09
CA ASP A 55 9.94 -16.57 -3.39
C ASP A 55 8.51 -16.51 -2.84
N SER A 56 7.61 -17.28 -3.42
CA SER A 56 6.20 -17.32 -3.01
C SER A 56 6.00 -17.80 -1.57
N ALA A 57 6.95 -18.51 -0.97
CA ALA A 57 6.93 -18.89 0.44
C ALA A 57 7.05 -17.67 1.38
N LEU A 58 7.55 -16.53 0.87
CA LEU A 58 7.64 -15.26 1.59
C LEU A 58 6.44 -14.35 1.34
N CYS A 59 5.35 -14.87 0.77
CA CYS A 59 4.09 -14.16 0.57
C CYS A 59 3.06 -14.66 1.58
N VAL A 60 2.76 -13.85 2.60
CA VAL A 60 1.88 -14.25 3.71
C VAL A 60 0.70 -13.29 3.80
N SER A 61 -0.52 -13.81 4.01
CA SER A 61 -1.69 -12.97 4.24
C SER A 61 -1.77 -12.53 5.70
N GLY A 62 -1.90 -11.21 5.92
CA GLY A 62 -2.10 -10.60 7.24
C GLY A 62 -3.46 -9.93 7.39
N ASN A 63 -4.33 -10.02 6.36
CA ASN A 63 -5.72 -9.54 6.38
C ASN A 63 -5.87 -8.07 6.85
N TYR A 64 -4.89 -7.22 6.57
CA TYR A 64 -4.83 -5.81 7.00
C TYR A 64 -4.89 -5.59 8.52
N ARG A 65 -4.68 -6.63 9.32
CA ARG A 65 -4.76 -6.59 10.78
C ARG A 65 -3.39 -6.60 11.43
N PHE A 66 -3.32 -6.03 12.63
CA PHE A 66 -2.09 -6.03 13.45
C PHE A 66 -1.63 -7.46 13.77
N ASP A 67 -2.55 -8.30 14.26
CA ASP A 67 -2.30 -9.71 14.57
C ASP A 67 -1.86 -10.51 13.33
N GLY A 68 -2.43 -10.20 12.16
CA GLY A 68 -2.02 -10.80 10.90
C GLY A 68 -0.57 -10.47 10.53
N GLY A 69 -0.16 -9.21 10.69
CA GLY A 69 1.24 -8.81 10.50
C GLY A 69 2.18 -9.44 11.52
N TYR A 70 1.76 -9.52 12.78
CA TYR A 70 2.51 -10.15 13.86
C TYR A 70 2.80 -11.63 13.58
N HIS A 71 1.78 -12.41 13.21
CA HIS A 71 1.95 -13.84 12.94
C HIS A 71 2.69 -14.13 11.61
N ALA A 72 2.56 -13.26 10.62
CA ALA A 72 3.29 -13.39 9.37
C ALA A 72 4.81 -13.24 9.55
N ALA A 73 5.24 -12.54 10.58
CA ALA A 73 6.64 -12.24 10.80
C ALA A 73 7.51 -13.49 10.98
N ASP A 74 7.03 -14.49 11.72
CA ASP A 74 7.81 -15.71 11.96
C ASP A 74 8.16 -16.42 10.65
N GLN A 75 7.18 -16.62 9.77
CA GLN A 75 7.40 -17.29 8.49
C GLN A 75 8.38 -16.53 7.60
N ILE A 76 8.28 -15.20 7.55
CA ILE A 76 9.12 -14.36 6.70
C ILE A 76 10.56 -14.29 7.25
N ILE A 77 10.71 -14.14 8.56
CA ILE A 77 12.02 -14.08 9.23
C ILE A 77 12.73 -15.44 9.12
N ASP A 78 12.05 -16.54 9.44
CA ASP A 78 12.60 -17.89 9.36
C ASP A 78 12.90 -18.30 7.91
N GLY A 79 12.17 -17.73 6.96
CA GLY A 79 12.45 -17.85 5.54
C GLY A 79 13.67 -17.07 5.07
N GLY A 80 14.37 -16.35 5.96
CA GLY A 80 15.61 -15.64 5.66
C GLY A 80 15.43 -14.40 4.79
N ALA A 81 14.27 -13.76 4.81
CA ALA A 81 14.08 -12.46 4.17
C ALA A 81 14.93 -11.39 4.86
N THR A 82 15.51 -10.48 4.08
CA THR A 82 16.26 -9.33 4.58
C THR A 82 15.44 -8.06 4.58
N ALA A 83 14.29 -8.10 3.92
CA ALA A 83 13.35 -6.99 3.88
C ALA A 83 11.91 -7.50 3.72
N VAL A 84 10.94 -6.69 4.13
CA VAL A 84 9.52 -6.99 3.99
C VAL A 84 8.72 -5.76 3.61
N PHE A 85 7.77 -5.95 2.70
CA PHE A 85 6.71 -5.00 2.41
C PHE A 85 5.41 -5.47 3.07
N CYS A 86 4.88 -4.68 3.99
CA CYS A 86 3.55 -4.88 4.55
C CYS A 86 2.55 -4.00 3.81
N CYS A 87 1.51 -4.59 3.24
CA CYS A 87 0.52 -3.88 2.42
C CYS A 87 -0.36 -2.88 3.18
N ASN A 88 -0.13 -2.69 4.49
CA ASN A 88 -0.55 -1.50 5.25
C ASN A 88 0.35 -1.28 6.48
N ASP A 89 0.27 -0.10 7.07
CA ASP A 89 1.04 0.28 8.25
C ASP A 89 0.64 -0.51 9.50
N VAL A 90 -0.61 -0.93 9.61
CA VAL A 90 -1.11 -1.70 10.78
C VAL A 90 -0.45 -3.08 10.84
N MET A 91 -0.34 -3.78 9.70
CA MET A 91 0.42 -5.03 9.63
C MET A 91 1.91 -4.81 9.87
N ALA A 92 2.48 -3.71 9.34
CA ALA A 92 3.88 -3.38 9.57
C ALA A 92 4.20 -3.16 11.06
N LEU A 93 3.28 -2.58 11.83
CA LEU A 93 3.41 -2.45 13.28
C LEU A 93 3.43 -3.82 13.98
N GLY A 94 2.50 -4.72 13.63
CA GLY A 94 2.46 -6.07 14.18
C GLY A 94 3.74 -6.85 13.86
N PHE A 95 4.20 -6.76 12.62
CA PHE A 95 5.45 -7.37 12.16
C PHE A 95 6.66 -6.87 12.96
N ARG A 96 6.79 -5.55 13.13
CA ARG A 96 7.87 -4.92 13.90
C ARG A 96 7.83 -5.31 15.38
N GLN A 97 6.64 -5.43 15.98
CA GLN A 97 6.54 -5.92 17.34
C GLN A 97 7.09 -7.34 17.48
N ARG A 98 6.72 -8.23 16.56
CA ARG A 98 7.25 -9.60 16.58
C ARG A 98 8.75 -9.65 16.36
N MET A 99 9.30 -8.82 15.48
CA MET A 99 10.76 -8.66 15.33
C MET A 99 11.41 -8.31 16.68
N ALA A 100 10.90 -7.28 17.36
CA ALA A 100 11.44 -6.83 18.64
C ALA A 100 11.41 -7.94 19.72
N GLU A 101 10.33 -8.73 19.79
CA GLU A 101 10.22 -9.88 20.70
C GLU A 101 11.25 -10.98 20.38
N ARG A 102 11.68 -11.07 19.12
CA ARG A 102 12.74 -11.99 18.68
C ARG A 102 14.16 -11.38 18.81
N GLY A 103 14.26 -10.17 19.37
CA GLY A 103 15.54 -9.45 19.53
C GLY A 103 16.10 -8.90 18.22
N LEU A 104 15.26 -8.72 17.19
CA LEU A 104 15.65 -8.17 15.89
C LEU A 104 15.31 -6.69 15.80
N HIS A 105 16.20 -5.91 15.18
CA HIS A 105 16.06 -4.48 14.99
C HIS A 105 15.69 -4.14 13.55
N VAL A 106 14.71 -3.23 13.40
CA VAL A 106 14.33 -2.70 12.08
C VAL A 106 15.47 -1.84 11.55
N THR A 107 15.77 -2.01 10.28
CA THR A 107 16.88 -1.44 9.51
C THR A 107 18.24 -2.11 9.71
N GLU A 108 18.55 -2.64 10.87
CA GLU A 108 19.83 -3.35 11.11
C GLU A 108 19.75 -4.81 10.65
N ASP A 109 18.69 -5.52 11.08
CA ASP A 109 18.50 -6.94 10.76
C ASP A 109 17.53 -7.14 9.59
N MET A 110 16.50 -6.30 9.48
CA MET A 110 15.51 -6.39 8.42
C MET A 110 14.88 -5.02 8.13
N GLN A 111 14.81 -4.66 6.85
CA GLN A 111 14.07 -3.49 6.39
C GLN A 111 12.56 -3.76 6.38
N VAL A 112 11.76 -2.87 6.99
CA VAL A 112 10.30 -2.97 6.99
C VAL A 112 9.69 -1.73 6.34
N ILE A 113 8.83 -1.93 5.33
CA ILE A 113 8.05 -0.87 4.69
C ILE A 113 6.57 -1.11 4.95
N GLY A 114 5.84 -0.02 5.22
CA GLY A 114 4.39 -0.02 5.33
C GLY A 114 3.69 0.54 4.08
N TYR A 115 2.39 0.79 4.25
CA TYR A 115 1.52 1.41 3.27
C TYR A 115 0.42 2.19 4.00
N ASP A 116 -0.04 3.32 3.47
CA ASP A 116 -1.05 4.28 3.91
C ASP A 116 -0.51 5.55 4.58
N ASN A 117 0.68 5.52 5.21
CA ASN A 117 1.27 6.63 5.97
C ASN A 117 0.38 7.11 7.14
N ILE A 118 -0.27 6.15 7.84
CA ILE A 118 -1.17 6.49 8.95
C ILE A 118 -0.42 6.90 10.22
N LEU A 119 0.76 6.33 10.47
CA LEU A 119 1.51 6.54 11.70
C LEU A 119 1.95 7.99 11.87
N ARG A 120 2.39 8.61 10.78
CA ARG A 120 2.78 10.03 10.76
C ARG A 120 1.60 10.94 11.06
N ARG A 121 0.40 10.58 10.58
CA ARG A 121 -0.82 11.39 10.77
C ARG A 121 -1.30 11.37 12.21
N PHE A 122 -1.14 10.25 12.90
CA PHE A 122 -1.55 10.13 14.30
C PHE A 122 -0.48 10.59 15.30
N GLY A 123 0.65 11.14 14.84
CA GLY A 123 1.69 11.66 15.72
C GLY A 123 2.35 10.60 16.61
N LEU A 124 2.27 9.32 16.24
CA LEU A 124 2.75 8.19 17.06
C LEU A 124 4.28 8.11 17.17
N GLY A 125 5.02 9.10 16.65
CA GLY A 125 6.47 9.18 16.79
C GLY A 125 7.27 8.05 16.11
N LEU A 126 6.60 7.04 15.60
CA LEU A 126 7.22 5.92 14.92
C LEU A 126 7.63 6.33 13.51
N ARG A 127 8.92 6.28 13.25
CA ARG A 127 9.47 6.51 11.91
C ARG A 127 9.47 5.19 11.15
N MET A 128 8.76 5.17 10.04
CA MET A 128 8.70 4.02 9.14
C MET A 128 8.59 4.51 7.70
N THR A 129 9.37 3.92 6.82
CA THR A 129 9.19 4.11 5.38
C THR A 129 7.86 3.48 4.97
N THR A 130 7.07 4.18 4.19
CA THR A 130 5.72 3.76 3.81
C THR A 130 5.33 4.33 2.45
N VAL A 131 4.41 3.68 1.77
CA VAL A 131 3.78 4.23 0.56
C VAL A 131 2.53 5.00 0.96
N GLU A 132 2.51 6.30 0.73
CA GLU A 132 1.41 7.17 1.12
C GLU A 132 0.26 7.14 0.11
N GLN A 133 -0.96 6.99 0.64
CA GLN A 133 -2.21 7.34 0.00
C GLN A 133 -2.77 8.60 0.67
N SER A 134 -2.67 9.75 0.02
CA SER A 134 -3.16 11.00 0.59
C SER A 134 -4.69 11.01 0.70
N VAL A 135 -5.21 10.82 1.90
CA VAL A 135 -6.66 10.90 2.15
C VAL A 135 -7.21 12.29 1.82
N VAL A 136 -6.40 13.34 1.98
CA VAL A 136 -6.79 14.72 1.63
C VAL A 136 -7.00 14.83 0.11
N ASP A 137 -6.08 14.28 -0.70
CA ASP A 137 -6.21 14.31 -2.16
C ASP A 137 -7.37 13.43 -2.63
N LEU A 138 -7.60 12.29 -1.96
CA LEU A 138 -8.73 11.42 -2.22
C LEU A 138 -10.06 12.13 -1.97
N ALA A 139 -10.18 12.79 -0.81
CA ALA A 139 -11.37 13.54 -0.44
C ALA A 139 -11.60 14.73 -1.37
N ALA A 140 -10.56 15.49 -1.69
CA ALA A 140 -10.65 16.64 -2.61
C ALA A 140 -11.07 16.19 -4.01
N ALA A 141 -10.49 15.10 -4.52
CA ALA A 141 -10.85 14.55 -5.82
C ALA A 141 -12.30 14.04 -5.85
N GLY A 142 -12.71 13.31 -4.81
CA GLY A 142 -14.09 12.82 -4.68
C GLY A 142 -15.10 13.96 -4.59
N TRP A 143 -14.81 14.98 -3.79
CA TRP A 143 -15.65 16.16 -3.66
C TRP A 143 -15.78 16.93 -4.98
N GLY A 144 -14.66 17.15 -5.68
CA GLY A 144 -14.65 17.82 -6.99
C GLY A 144 -15.49 17.07 -8.03
N MET A 145 -15.40 15.74 -8.08
CA MET A 145 -16.22 14.92 -8.98
C MET A 145 -17.71 14.97 -8.63
N LEU A 146 -18.04 14.94 -7.34
CA LEU A 146 -19.43 15.05 -6.86
C LEU A 146 -20.00 16.44 -7.17
N GLY A 147 -19.25 17.50 -6.86
CA GLY A 147 -19.65 18.88 -7.14
C GLY A 147 -19.93 19.11 -8.63
N SER A 148 -19.05 18.66 -9.51
CA SER A 148 -19.25 18.77 -10.96
C SER A 148 -20.53 18.08 -11.44
N ARG A 149 -20.90 16.94 -10.83
CA ARG A 149 -22.14 16.23 -11.14
C ARG A 149 -23.37 16.97 -10.65
N ILE A 150 -23.31 17.51 -9.43
CA ILE A 150 -24.39 18.32 -8.87
C ILE A 150 -24.62 19.56 -9.75
N ASP A 151 -23.55 20.26 -10.13
CA ASP A 151 -23.62 21.45 -10.96
C ASP A 151 -24.24 21.16 -12.35
N ALA A 152 -23.87 20.04 -12.96
CA ALA A 152 -24.46 19.62 -14.23
C ALA A 152 -25.97 19.34 -14.10
N VAL A 153 -26.40 18.71 -13.02
CA VAL A 153 -27.83 18.49 -12.75
C VAL A 153 -28.57 19.81 -12.53
N VAL A 154 -28.01 20.74 -11.73
CA VAL A 154 -28.63 22.02 -11.41
C VAL A 154 -28.74 22.92 -12.63
N ARG A 155 -27.74 22.91 -13.53
CA ARG A 155 -27.76 23.70 -14.78
C ARG A 155 -28.65 23.11 -15.88
N GLY A 156 -29.13 21.88 -15.69
CA GLY A 156 -29.91 21.20 -16.73
C GLY A 156 -29.08 20.70 -17.90
N ASP A 157 -27.73 20.69 -17.79
CA ASP A 157 -26.79 20.23 -18.82
C ASP A 157 -26.81 18.69 -19.01
N GLY A 158 -27.75 18.01 -18.35
CA GLY A 158 -27.98 16.58 -18.54
C GLY A 158 -28.65 16.33 -19.89
N ASP A 159 -27.96 15.57 -20.74
CA ASP A 159 -28.32 15.09 -22.05
C ASP A 159 -29.85 14.99 -22.24
N SER A 160 -30.36 15.74 -23.21
CA SER A 160 -31.76 15.98 -23.53
C SER A 160 -32.55 14.72 -23.98
N GLY A 161 -32.04 13.53 -23.75
CA GLY A 161 -32.61 12.28 -24.25
C GLY A 161 -33.29 11.35 -23.24
N ALA A 162 -32.97 11.38 -21.94
CA ALA A 162 -33.45 10.35 -21.02
C ALA A 162 -33.72 10.77 -19.56
N GLY A 163 -33.72 12.04 -19.19
CA GLY A 163 -34.25 12.50 -17.88
C GLY A 163 -33.55 11.97 -16.61
N ARG A 164 -32.36 11.39 -16.70
CA ARG A 164 -31.65 10.82 -15.54
C ARG A 164 -30.15 11.12 -15.58
N PRO A 165 -29.72 12.34 -15.18
CA PRO A 165 -28.30 12.75 -15.20
C PRO A 165 -27.36 11.84 -14.38
N TRP A 166 -27.90 11.07 -13.43
CA TRP A 166 -27.16 10.11 -12.61
C TRP A 166 -26.77 8.83 -13.37
N LEU A 167 -27.31 8.60 -14.60
CA LEU A 167 -26.94 7.49 -15.48
C LEU A 167 -25.77 7.84 -16.43
N ALA A 168 -25.20 9.06 -16.32
CA ALA A 168 -23.96 9.37 -17.01
C ALA A 168 -22.88 8.32 -16.69
N SER A 169 -22.08 7.98 -17.71
CA SER A 169 -21.00 6.99 -17.57
C SER A 169 -20.17 7.21 -16.32
N PRO A 170 -19.82 6.15 -15.57
CA PRO A 170 -19.03 6.29 -14.35
C PRO A 170 -17.69 6.93 -14.68
N GLN A 171 -17.37 8.01 -13.97
CA GLN A 171 -16.06 8.63 -14.05
C GLN A 171 -15.12 7.96 -13.08
N VAL A 172 -13.93 7.61 -13.54
CA VAL A 172 -12.87 7.05 -12.71
C VAL A 172 -11.72 8.04 -12.64
N LYS A 173 -11.28 8.36 -11.44
CA LYS A 173 -10.07 9.14 -11.19
C LYS A 173 -9.13 8.33 -10.34
N VAL A 174 -7.93 8.07 -10.86
CA VAL A 174 -6.87 7.34 -10.18
C VAL A 174 -5.81 8.33 -9.72
N LEU A 175 -5.46 8.28 -8.45
CA LEU A 175 -4.43 9.11 -7.82
C LEU A 175 -3.12 8.32 -7.71
N THR A 176 -2.00 9.06 -7.79
CA THR A 176 -0.67 8.47 -7.72
C THR A 176 -0.23 8.36 -6.26
N PRO A 177 0.13 7.16 -5.77
CA PRO A 177 0.73 6.99 -4.45
C PRO A 177 2.17 7.52 -4.44
N LYS A 178 2.72 7.80 -3.25
CA LYS A 178 4.09 8.31 -3.08
C LYS A 178 4.84 7.52 -2.02
N LEU A 179 6.11 7.19 -2.29
CA LEU A 179 6.98 6.66 -1.25
C LEU A 179 7.40 7.80 -0.30
N VAL A 180 7.23 7.58 1.00
CA VAL A 180 7.65 8.48 2.06
C VAL A 180 8.69 7.76 2.91
N GLN A 181 9.93 8.21 2.82
CA GLN A 181 11.02 7.62 3.59
C GLN A 181 11.01 8.10 5.05
N ALA A 182 11.37 7.19 5.96
CA ALA A 182 11.71 7.58 7.32
C ALA A 182 12.95 8.48 7.25
N ALA A 183 12.88 9.67 7.88
CA ALA A 183 14.08 10.50 7.98
C ALA A 183 15.13 9.75 8.81
N CYS A 184 16.38 9.67 8.32
CA CYS A 184 17.51 9.20 9.11
C CYS A 184 17.61 10.07 10.37
N ALA A 185 17.84 9.43 11.53
CA ALA A 185 18.11 10.12 12.79
C ALA A 185 19.51 10.69 12.78
#